data_d6e47bba9ad0aee11bd9c945b36d079f
#
_entry.id   d6e47bba9ad0aee11bd9c945b36d079f
#
_cell.length_a   1.000
_cell.length_b   1.000
_cell.length_c   1.000
_cell.angle_alpha   90.00
_cell.angle_beta   90.00
_cell.angle_gamma   90.00
#
_symmetry.space_group_name_H-M   'P 1'
#
loop_
_entity.id
_entity.type
_entity.pdbx_description
1 polymer ?
#
loop_
_entity_poly.entity_id
_entity_poly.type
_entity_poly.pdbx_seq_one_letter_code
_entity_poly.pdbx_strand_id
1 'polypeptide(L)'
;MRTVCAATCFFGICSALAASLVPTVPGTSWRYNMTEEVGRGFNVSGVKADADGKIRLPVLYRLEGTENVDGKDLLKFEMHRAGIITNTDLLSVDDHGIFCWARINLDGELVKFNPPQTMIAAPLKKGAVWDFNGQAGDLKVQQHYDVVGEENIGVPAGKFEAFRIHGEQTSPNRMTIDRWFAPGVGIVKDITTTQDAKGDLLQRISLELVENPKIVERPEVKSDATPKQLAVSLAKDRFGKPTTTFSSNTPEIYARWQGQRLRQGASVKAVWIAQNISEDLPQDYKVDEASVVAEAPTARGAFTLARPEDGWMPGDYRVEFYVDNVLVETLKMKIVQ
;
A
#
# COMPACT_ATOMS: atom_id res chain seq x y z
N MET A 1 -31.99 59.72 39.47
CA MET A 1 -32.15 58.42 38.79
C MET A 1 -31.16 58.36 37.62
N ARG A 2 -30.06 57.69 37.79
CA ARG A 2 -29.06 57.45 36.71
C ARG A 2 -29.06 55.93 36.42
N THR A 3 -29.57 55.61 35.26
CA THR A 3 -29.60 54.23 34.76
C THR A 3 -28.22 53.87 34.16
N VAL A 4 -27.56 52.89 34.75
CA VAL A 4 -26.32 52.34 34.24
C VAL A 4 -26.64 51.14 33.30
N CYS A 5 -26.41 51.29 32.00
CA CYS A 5 -26.46 50.18 31.07
C CYS A 5 -25.16 49.38 31.18
N ALA A 6 -25.23 48.15 31.67
CA ALA A 6 -24.15 47.19 31.60
C ALA A 6 -24.14 46.52 30.21
N ALA A 7 -23.11 46.81 29.44
CA ALA A 7 -22.84 46.09 28.16
C ALA A 7 -22.15 44.76 28.47
N THR A 8 -22.86 43.67 28.27
CA THR A 8 -22.33 42.30 28.39
C THR A 8 -21.62 41.96 27.08
N CYS A 9 -20.28 42.00 27.06
CA CYS A 9 -19.49 41.45 25.97
C CYS A 9 -19.54 39.92 26.01
N PHE A 10 -20.28 39.33 25.09
CA PHE A 10 -20.16 37.89 24.78
C PHE A 10 -18.83 37.66 24.04
N PHE A 11 -17.84 37.20 24.76
CA PHE A 11 -16.68 36.55 24.12
C PHE A 11 -17.15 35.21 23.54
N GLY A 12 -17.47 35.19 22.27
CA GLY A 12 -17.62 33.94 21.51
C GLY A 12 -16.28 33.25 21.48
N ILE A 13 -16.14 32.16 22.24
CA ILE A 13 -15.03 31.22 22.08
C ILE A 13 -15.24 30.55 20.72
N CYS A 14 -14.59 31.07 19.69
CA CYS A 14 -14.48 30.41 18.42
C CYS A 14 -13.51 29.24 18.67
N SER A 15 -14.03 28.05 19.01
CA SER A 15 -13.29 26.81 18.99
C SER A 15 -12.90 26.57 17.54
N ALA A 16 -11.70 27.01 17.17
CA ALA A 16 -11.09 26.54 15.92
C ALA A 16 -11.01 25.01 16.05
N LEU A 17 -11.86 24.28 15.32
CA LEU A 17 -11.67 22.87 15.12
C LEU A 17 -10.25 22.73 14.55
N ALA A 18 -9.36 22.10 15.32
CA ALA A 18 -8.04 21.77 14.83
C ALA A 18 -8.24 20.96 13.54
N ALA A 19 -7.75 21.49 12.41
CA ALA A 19 -7.84 20.78 11.15
C ALA A 19 -7.14 19.43 11.33
N SER A 20 -7.85 18.35 11.03
CA SER A 20 -7.27 17.01 11.05
C SER A 20 -6.02 16.98 10.16
N LEU A 21 -4.94 16.36 10.62
CA LEU A 21 -3.70 16.25 9.85
C LEU A 21 -3.93 15.63 8.47
N VAL A 22 -4.75 14.59 8.41
CA VAL A 22 -5.16 13.90 7.18
C VAL A 22 -6.61 13.44 7.30
N PRO A 23 -7.31 13.25 6.18
CA PRO A 23 -8.61 12.59 6.22
C PRO A 23 -8.49 11.15 6.76
N THR A 24 -9.31 10.80 7.76
CA THR A 24 -9.31 9.48 8.40
C THR A 24 -10.56 8.67 8.12
N VAL A 25 -11.38 9.11 7.16
CA VAL A 25 -12.61 8.42 6.77
C VAL A 25 -12.25 7.18 5.91
N PRO A 26 -12.71 5.97 6.26
CA PRO A 26 -12.52 4.77 5.44
C PRO A 26 -13.02 4.99 4.00
N GLY A 27 -12.25 4.51 3.02
CA GLY A 27 -12.48 4.74 1.61
C GLY A 27 -11.74 5.95 1.04
N THR A 28 -11.17 6.82 1.89
CA THR A 28 -10.30 7.92 1.41
C THR A 28 -9.12 7.36 0.63
N SER A 29 -8.82 7.99 -0.49
CA SER A 29 -7.72 7.57 -1.35
C SER A 29 -6.90 8.73 -1.88
N TRP A 30 -5.60 8.49 -2.08
CA TRP A 30 -4.60 9.42 -2.61
C TRP A 30 -3.94 8.77 -3.82
N ARG A 31 -3.91 9.47 -4.95
CA ARG A 31 -3.25 9.00 -6.17
C ARG A 31 -1.97 9.78 -6.40
N TYR A 32 -0.89 9.05 -6.66
CA TYR A 32 0.42 9.63 -6.94
C TYR A 32 0.98 9.14 -8.27
N ASN A 33 1.75 10.00 -8.92
CA ASN A 33 2.74 9.58 -9.88
C ASN A 33 4.02 9.22 -9.12
N MET A 34 4.48 7.99 -9.26
CA MET A 34 5.77 7.56 -8.73
C MET A 34 6.81 7.55 -9.83
N THR A 35 7.97 8.11 -9.54
CA THR A 35 9.18 7.94 -10.34
C THR A 35 10.23 7.25 -9.47
N GLU A 36 10.76 6.15 -9.96
CA GLU A 36 11.81 5.38 -9.29
C GLU A 36 13.06 5.37 -10.15
N GLU A 37 14.18 5.73 -9.57
CA GLU A 37 15.51 5.66 -10.13
C GLU A 37 16.31 4.61 -9.34
N VAL A 38 16.86 3.63 -10.03
CA VAL A 38 17.58 2.51 -9.42
C VAL A 38 19.07 2.67 -9.69
N GLY A 39 19.88 2.52 -8.68
CA GLY A 39 21.34 2.61 -8.77
C GLY A 39 21.93 1.48 -9.61
N ARG A 40 23.20 1.65 -9.99
CA ARG A 40 23.91 0.65 -10.80
C ARG A 40 24.00 -0.70 -10.06
N GLY A 41 23.62 -1.77 -10.74
CA GLY A 41 23.67 -3.14 -10.18
C GLY A 41 22.40 -3.59 -9.48
N PHE A 42 21.37 -2.74 -9.38
CA PHE A 42 20.05 -3.12 -8.91
C PHE A 42 19.09 -3.30 -10.09
N ASN A 43 18.39 -4.42 -10.13
CA ASN A 43 17.28 -4.66 -11.06
C ASN A 43 16.00 -4.80 -10.26
N VAL A 44 15.01 -4.00 -10.59
CA VAL A 44 13.64 -4.21 -10.10
C VAL A 44 12.99 -5.23 -11.03
N SER A 45 12.86 -6.46 -10.56
CA SER A 45 12.27 -7.55 -11.34
C SER A 45 10.85 -7.20 -11.81
N GLY A 46 10.57 -7.43 -13.10
CA GLY A 46 9.22 -7.35 -13.64
C GLY A 46 8.73 -5.96 -14.05
N VAL A 47 9.55 -4.90 -13.93
CA VAL A 47 9.19 -3.56 -14.38
C VAL A 47 10.25 -3.04 -15.36
N LYS A 48 9.81 -2.67 -16.57
CA LYS A 48 10.68 -2.09 -17.58
C LYS A 48 10.90 -0.61 -17.31
N ALA A 49 12.17 -0.20 -17.23
CA ALA A 49 12.53 1.21 -17.17
C ALA A 49 12.25 1.91 -18.52
N ASP A 50 11.95 3.19 -18.45
CA ASP A 50 11.84 4.08 -19.60
C ASP A 50 13.22 4.30 -20.26
N ALA A 51 13.24 5.04 -21.38
CA ALA A 51 14.47 5.33 -22.13
C ALA A 51 15.53 6.10 -21.30
N ASP A 52 15.11 6.83 -20.27
CA ASP A 52 15.96 7.56 -19.32
C ASP A 52 16.40 6.73 -18.10
N GLY A 53 16.11 5.42 -18.09
CA GLY A 53 16.47 4.51 -17.01
C GLY A 53 15.57 4.60 -15.77
N LYS A 54 14.48 5.35 -15.84
CA LYS A 54 13.54 5.52 -14.71
C LYS A 54 12.28 4.68 -14.89
N ILE A 55 11.73 4.26 -13.77
CA ILE A 55 10.46 3.54 -13.71
C ILE A 55 9.38 4.51 -13.28
N ARG A 56 8.31 4.65 -14.09
CA ARG A 56 7.18 5.52 -13.78
C ARG A 56 5.91 4.71 -13.67
N LEU A 57 5.26 4.80 -12.50
CA LEU A 57 4.06 4.03 -12.19
C LEU A 57 3.05 4.91 -11.42
N PRO A 58 1.75 4.74 -11.68
CA PRO A 58 0.74 5.25 -10.77
C PRO A 58 0.74 4.44 -9.48
N VAL A 59 0.61 5.14 -8.36
CA VAL A 59 0.48 4.56 -7.02
C VAL A 59 -0.81 5.06 -6.39
N LEU A 60 -1.56 4.18 -5.76
CA LEU A 60 -2.74 4.50 -5.00
C LEU A 60 -2.50 4.16 -3.53
N TYR A 61 -2.64 5.14 -2.66
CA TYR A 61 -2.81 4.90 -1.22
C TYR A 61 -4.29 4.93 -0.88
N ARG A 62 -4.71 4.05 0.01
CA ARG A 62 -6.11 3.92 0.39
C ARG A 62 -6.26 3.56 1.86
N LEU A 63 -7.15 4.27 2.53
CA LEU A 63 -7.57 3.95 3.89
C LEU A 63 -8.73 2.96 3.85
N GLU A 64 -8.48 1.69 4.22
CA GLU A 64 -9.46 0.60 4.10
C GLU A 64 -10.29 0.36 5.37
N GLY A 65 -10.06 1.10 6.43
CA GLY A 65 -10.72 0.92 7.72
C GLY A 65 -9.70 0.74 8.84
N THR A 66 -10.01 -0.13 9.79
CA THR A 66 -9.15 -0.40 10.94
C THR A 66 -8.75 -1.88 11.02
N GLU A 67 -7.61 -2.11 11.65
CA GLU A 67 -7.07 -3.44 11.99
C GLU A 67 -6.72 -3.44 13.48
N ASN A 68 -7.10 -4.50 14.21
CA ASN A 68 -6.75 -4.61 15.62
C ASN A 68 -5.39 -5.27 15.77
N VAL A 69 -4.44 -4.57 16.40
CA VAL A 69 -3.11 -5.10 16.74
C VAL A 69 -2.88 -4.90 18.24
N ASP A 70 -2.68 -6.00 18.95
CA ASP A 70 -2.44 -6.02 20.40
C ASP A 70 -3.50 -5.22 21.21
N GLY A 71 -4.78 -5.32 20.79
CA GLY A 71 -5.90 -4.64 21.44
C GLY A 71 -6.10 -3.17 21.04
N LYS A 72 -5.32 -2.66 20.08
CA LYS A 72 -5.42 -1.29 19.56
C LYS A 72 -5.95 -1.29 18.14
N ASP A 73 -7.02 -0.54 17.89
CA ASP A 73 -7.57 -0.36 16.55
C ASP A 73 -6.76 0.70 15.81
N LEU A 74 -6.07 0.27 14.75
CA LEU A 74 -5.19 1.09 13.93
C LEU A 74 -5.78 1.28 12.55
N LEU A 75 -5.62 2.48 11.98
CA LEU A 75 -6.02 2.78 10.61
C LEU A 75 -5.19 1.94 9.63
N LYS A 76 -5.87 1.26 8.72
CA LYS A 76 -5.27 0.39 7.71
C LYS A 76 -5.03 1.18 6.42
N PHE A 77 -3.79 1.54 6.16
CA PHE A 77 -3.37 2.40 5.07
C PHE A 77 -2.60 1.60 4.02
N GLU A 78 -3.26 1.23 2.94
CA GLU A 78 -2.73 0.36 1.91
C GLU A 78 -2.07 1.12 0.78
N MET A 79 -0.87 0.69 0.36
CA MET A 79 -0.19 1.16 -0.83
C MET A 79 -0.37 0.16 -1.97
N HIS A 80 -0.99 0.62 -3.07
CA HIS A 80 -1.24 -0.19 -4.26
C HIS A 80 -0.32 0.25 -5.41
N ARG A 81 0.43 -0.69 -5.99
CA ARG A 81 1.21 -0.52 -7.23
C ARG A 81 0.72 -1.52 -8.26
N ALA A 82 0.36 -1.05 -9.45
CA ALA A 82 -0.15 -1.91 -10.53
C ALA A 82 -1.31 -2.85 -10.10
N GLY A 83 -2.16 -2.39 -9.18
CA GLY A 83 -3.29 -3.18 -8.66
C GLY A 83 -2.95 -4.20 -7.56
N ILE A 84 -1.70 -4.20 -7.07
CA ILE A 84 -1.24 -5.06 -5.98
C ILE A 84 -0.99 -4.21 -4.75
N ILE A 85 -1.39 -4.70 -3.57
CA ILE A 85 -1.00 -4.10 -2.30
C ILE A 85 0.45 -4.49 -2.03
N THR A 86 1.34 -3.51 -2.07
CA THR A 86 2.78 -3.72 -1.84
C THR A 86 3.16 -3.62 -0.37
N ASN A 87 2.44 -2.80 0.38
CA ASN A 87 2.53 -2.73 1.84
C ASN A 87 1.24 -2.15 2.42
N THR A 88 1.02 -2.41 3.69
CA THR A 88 -0.06 -1.82 4.49
C THR A 88 0.55 -1.26 5.76
N ASP A 89 0.46 0.05 5.95
CA ASP A 89 0.84 0.71 7.20
C ASP A 89 -0.35 0.72 8.16
N LEU A 90 -0.09 0.35 9.43
CA LEU A 90 -1.07 0.39 10.50
C LEU A 90 -0.78 1.61 11.39
N LEU A 91 -1.65 2.62 11.25
CA LEU A 91 -1.40 3.97 11.75
C LEU A 91 -2.35 4.36 12.88
N SER A 92 -1.88 5.21 13.78
CA SER A 92 -2.75 6.10 14.57
C SER A 92 -2.55 7.55 14.15
N VAL A 93 -3.63 8.32 14.20
CA VAL A 93 -3.64 9.76 13.91
C VAL A 93 -4.34 10.45 15.07
N ASP A 94 -3.65 11.37 15.71
CA ASP A 94 -4.17 12.18 16.81
C ASP A 94 -3.61 13.62 16.75
N ASP A 95 -3.83 14.41 17.79
CA ASP A 95 -3.35 15.79 17.91
C ASP A 95 -1.83 15.91 18.13
N HIS A 96 -1.15 14.80 18.42
CA HIS A 96 0.31 14.73 18.55
C HIS A 96 1.00 14.31 17.25
N GLY A 97 0.25 13.73 16.29
CA GLY A 97 0.86 13.35 15.02
C GLY A 97 0.25 12.15 14.33
N ILE A 98 1.05 11.59 13.42
CA ILE A 98 0.79 10.36 12.69
C ILE A 98 1.88 9.35 13.09
N PHE A 99 1.46 8.21 13.62
CA PHE A 99 2.35 7.18 14.14
C PHE A 99 2.11 5.86 13.41
N CYS A 100 3.19 5.23 12.93
CA CYS A 100 3.16 3.89 12.37
C CYS A 100 3.50 2.86 13.47
N TRP A 101 2.56 1.97 13.77
CA TRP A 101 2.71 0.92 14.78
C TRP A 101 3.22 -0.37 14.20
N ALA A 102 2.82 -0.66 12.97
CA ALA A 102 3.26 -1.84 12.25
C ALA A 102 3.10 -1.64 10.75
N ARG A 103 3.79 -2.49 9.99
CA ARG A 103 3.68 -2.60 8.54
C ARG A 103 3.48 -4.06 8.17
N ILE A 104 2.55 -4.32 7.27
CA ILE A 104 2.42 -5.62 6.61
C ILE A 104 3.11 -5.49 5.27
N ASN A 105 4.18 -6.25 5.06
CA ASN A 105 4.96 -6.28 3.82
C ASN A 105 4.21 -7.02 2.69
N LEU A 106 4.76 -6.99 1.48
CA LEU A 106 4.20 -7.66 0.30
C LEU A 106 4.01 -9.17 0.49
N ASP A 107 4.89 -9.82 1.26
CA ASP A 107 4.85 -11.26 1.59
C ASP A 107 3.88 -11.59 2.73
N GLY A 108 3.24 -10.58 3.32
CA GLY A 108 2.30 -10.72 4.44
C GLY A 108 2.94 -10.67 5.82
N GLU A 109 4.27 -10.51 5.91
CA GLU A 109 4.95 -10.37 7.19
C GLU A 109 4.49 -9.09 7.92
N LEU A 110 4.13 -9.25 9.20
CA LEU A 110 3.81 -8.13 10.10
C LEU A 110 5.07 -7.66 10.83
N VAL A 111 5.60 -6.53 10.42
CA VAL A 111 6.75 -5.87 11.04
C VAL A 111 6.23 -4.82 12.01
N LYS A 112 6.42 -5.02 13.32
CA LYS A 112 6.04 -4.05 14.36
C LYS A 112 7.15 -3.03 14.58
N PHE A 113 6.77 -1.77 14.83
CA PHE A 113 7.68 -0.71 15.24
C PHE A 113 7.65 -0.57 16.78
N ASN A 114 8.81 -0.56 17.40
CA ASN A 114 8.96 -0.40 18.84
C ASN A 114 10.08 0.61 19.18
N PRO A 115 9.72 1.80 19.75
CA PRO A 115 8.36 2.34 19.89
C PRO A 115 7.67 2.57 18.54
N PRO A 116 6.37 2.96 18.49
CA PRO A 116 5.74 3.36 17.24
C PRO A 116 6.51 4.47 16.54
N GLN A 117 6.70 4.35 15.23
CA GLN A 117 7.46 5.32 14.44
C GLN A 117 6.62 6.60 14.23
N THR A 118 7.12 7.75 14.68
CA THR A 118 6.53 9.04 14.38
C THR A 118 6.80 9.40 12.93
N MET A 119 5.77 9.35 12.09
CA MET A 119 5.86 9.72 10.67
C MET A 119 5.72 11.23 10.47
N ILE A 120 4.84 11.85 11.25
CA ILE A 120 4.59 13.29 11.29
C ILE A 120 4.36 13.66 12.75
N ALA A 121 5.17 14.56 13.29
CA ALA A 121 4.92 15.12 14.62
C ALA A 121 4.05 16.37 14.51
N ALA A 122 3.12 16.56 15.44
CA ALA A 122 2.29 17.76 15.52
C ALA A 122 2.52 18.49 16.88
N PRO A 123 2.37 19.82 16.91
CA PRO A 123 2.04 20.73 15.80
C PRO A 123 3.23 20.95 14.86
N LEU A 124 2.95 20.96 13.54
CA LEU A 124 3.95 21.33 12.56
C LEU A 124 4.28 22.82 12.66
N LYS A 125 5.56 23.12 12.82
CA LYS A 125 6.10 24.48 12.81
C LYS A 125 7.57 24.45 12.39
N LYS A 126 8.04 25.50 11.75
CA LYS A 126 9.47 25.62 11.36
C LYS A 126 10.37 25.39 12.56
N GLY A 127 11.39 24.54 12.38
CA GLY A 127 12.37 24.18 13.40
C GLY A 127 11.89 23.15 14.43
N ALA A 128 10.67 22.58 14.27
CA ALA A 128 10.28 21.41 15.05
C ALA A 128 11.11 20.22 14.60
N VAL A 129 11.56 19.40 15.55
CA VAL A 129 12.38 18.21 15.33
C VAL A 129 11.79 17.01 16.07
N TRP A 130 12.00 15.82 15.53
CA TRP A 130 11.73 14.57 16.22
C TRP A 130 12.64 13.46 15.74
N ASP A 131 12.83 12.46 16.58
CA ASP A 131 13.66 11.30 16.32
C ASP A 131 12.83 10.02 16.35
N PHE A 132 13.26 9.04 15.58
CA PHE A 132 12.88 7.66 15.78
C PHE A 132 14.15 6.82 16.04
N ASN A 133 14.27 6.33 17.27
CA ASN A 133 15.32 5.41 17.69
C ASN A 133 14.63 4.14 18.21
N GLY A 134 14.43 3.16 17.33
CA GLY A 134 13.64 2.00 17.65
C GLY A 134 13.98 0.79 16.80
N GLN A 135 13.06 -0.15 16.80
CA GLN A 135 13.13 -1.39 16.04
C GLN A 135 11.96 -1.47 15.05
N ALA A 136 12.23 -1.98 13.86
CA ALA A 136 11.25 -2.45 12.89
C ALA A 136 11.45 -3.97 12.73
N GLY A 137 10.66 -4.77 13.43
CA GLY A 137 10.96 -6.17 13.65
C GLY A 137 12.32 -6.33 14.38
N ASP A 138 13.23 -7.07 13.77
CA ASP A 138 14.59 -7.28 14.31
C ASP A 138 15.58 -6.17 13.86
N LEU A 139 15.17 -5.26 12.99
CA LEU A 139 16.06 -4.23 12.45
C LEU A 139 16.07 -3.00 13.36
N LYS A 140 17.27 -2.56 13.77
CA LYS A 140 17.46 -1.28 14.45
C LYS A 140 17.35 -0.16 13.43
N VAL A 141 16.47 0.81 13.70
CA VAL A 141 16.22 1.99 12.85
C VAL A 141 16.53 3.25 13.64
N GLN A 142 17.29 4.15 13.03
CA GLN A 142 17.63 5.46 13.59
C GLN A 142 17.34 6.54 12.55
N GLN A 143 16.41 7.42 12.86
CA GLN A 143 15.99 8.51 11.99
C GLN A 143 15.90 9.81 12.79
N HIS A 144 16.24 10.89 12.12
CA HIS A 144 16.08 12.26 12.59
C HIS A 144 15.27 13.05 11.57
N TYR A 145 14.34 13.86 12.03
CA TYR A 145 13.50 14.71 11.19
C TYR A 145 13.48 16.13 11.69
N ASP A 146 13.47 17.10 10.76
CA ASP A 146 13.24 18.51 11.03
C ASP A 146 12.23 19.13 10.07
N VAL A 147 11.45 20.09 10.57
CA VAL A 147 10.55 20.91 9.76
C VAL A 147 11.33 22.13 9.26
N VAL A 148 11.70 22.11 7.99
CA VAL A 148 12.46 23.18 7.32
C VAL A 148 11.68 24.49 7.28
N GLY A 149 10.36 24.39 7.04
CA GLY A 149 9.43 25.52 6.97
C GLY A 149 8.22 25.23 6.10
N GLU A 150 7.43 26.28 5.89
CA GLU A 150 6.31 26.26 4.97
C GLU A 150 6.76 26.68 3.58
N GLU A 151 6.30 25.99 2.56
CA GLU A 151 6.60 26.26 1.16
C GLU A 151 5.33 26.14 0.29
N ASN A 152 5.24 26.98 -0.74
CA ASN A 152 4.27 26.80 -1.80
C ASN A 152 4.81 25.83 -2.83
N ILE A 153 4.24 24.63 -2.93
CA ILE A 153 4.68 23.60 -3.86
C ILE A 153 3.62 23.32 -4.91
N GLY A 154 4.07 23.18 -6.17
CA GLY A 154 3.23 22.76 -7.30
C GLY A 154 3.46 21.27 -7.58
N VAL A 155 2.37 20.51 -7.66
CA VAL A 155 2.32 19.09 -8.07
C VAL A 155 1.18 18.94 -9.09
N PRO A 156 1.02 17.79 -9.78
CA PRO A 156 -0.10 17.60 -10.72
C PRO A 156 -1.48 17.89 -10.14
N ALA A 157 -1.71 17.64 -8.86
CA ALA A 157 -2.95 17.95 -8.15
C ALA A 157 -3.23 19.45 -7.97
N GLY A 158 -2.22 20.32 -8.16
CA GLY A 158 -2.34 21.77 -7.97
C GLY A 158 -1.22 22.37 -7.15
N LYS A 159 -1.50 23.54 -6.56
CA LYS A 159 -0.58 24.24 -5.65
C LYS A 159 -1.04 24.07 -4.21
N PHE A 160 -0.10 23.79 -3.30
CA PHE A 160 -0.35 23.59 -1.89
C PHE A 160 0.60 24.42 -1.03
N GLU A 161 0.09 24.98 0.04
CA GLU A 161 0.90 25.42 1.17
C GLU A 161 1.22 24.16 1.98
N ALA A 162 2.50 23.80 2.06
CA ALA A 162 2.93 22.56 2.69
C ALA A 162 4.15 22.80 3.57
N PHE A 163 4.24 22.08 4.67
CA PHE A 163 5.45 21.99 5.46
C PHE A 163 6.45 21.08 4.76
N ARG A 164 7.64 21.60 4.48
CA ARG A 164 8.77 20.75 4.08
C ARG A 164 9.39 20.14 5.32
N ILE A 165 9.44 18.83 5.34
CA ILE A 165 10.06 18.02 6.39
C ILE A 165 11.26 17.33 5.77
N HIS A 166 12.43 17.52 6.37
CA HIS A 166 13.63 16.80 6.00
C HIS A 166 13.88 15.68 7.00
N GLY A 167 14.28 14.51 6.53
CA GLY A 167 14.59 13.36 7.34
C GLY A 167 15.88 12.69 6.92
N GLU A 168 16.66 12.25 7.89
CA GLU A 168 17.86 11.46 7.70
C GLU A 168 17.76 10.15 8.47
N GLN A 169 18.05 9.03 7.80
CA GLN A 169 18.23 7.74 8.43
C GLN A 169 19.70 7.32 8.36
N THR A 170 20.21 6.82 9.45
CA THR A 170 21.61 6.35 9.55
C THR A 170 21.71 4.83 9.69
N SER A 171 20.63 4.17 10.11
CA SER A 171 20.56 2.71 10.28
C SER A 171 19.17 2.20 9.85
N PRO A 172 19.05 1.05 9.15
CA PRO A 172 20.11 0.13 8.71
C PRO A 172 20.89 0.61 7.48
N ASN A 173 20.30 1.45 6.63
CA ASN A 173 20.91 2.06 5.45
C ASN A 173 20.86 3.59 5.56
N ARG A 174 21.79 4.27 4.89
CA ARG A 174 21.70 5.72 4.76
C ARG A 174 20.52 6.08 3.86
N MET A 175 19.65 6.96 4.37
CA MET A 175 18.48 7.42 3.64
C MET A 175 18.26 8.90 3.92
N THR A 176 17.88 9.66 2.90
CA THR A 176 17.35 11.01 3.05
C THR A 176 15.90 11.04 2.58
N ILE A 177 15.07 11.81 3.27
CA ILE A 177 13.64 11.96 3.00
C ILE A 177 13.35 13.45 2.93
N ASP A 178 12.84 13.93 1.80
CA ASP A 178 12.27 15.27 1.68
C ASP A 178 10.77 15.12 1.42
N ARG A 179 9.95 15.58 2.36
CA ARG A 179 8.51 15.40 2.38
C ARG A 179 7.79 16.74 2.47
N TRP A 180 6.82 16.96 1.60
CA TRP A 180 5.92 18.11 1.66
C TRP A 180 4.55 17.64 2.14
N PHE A 181 4.19 18.09 3.32
CA PHE A 181 2.96 17.70 4.01
C PHE A 181 2.01 18.90 4.12
N ALA A 182 0.84 18.78 3.53
CA ALA A 182 -0.23 19.80 3.61
C ALA A 182 -1.29 19.34 4.63
N PRO A 183 -1.49 20.05 5.75
CA PRO A 183 -2.52 19.71 6.74
C PRO A 183 -3.90 19.60 6.09
N GLY A 184 -4.67 18.58 6.47
CA GLY A 184 -5.97 18.27 5.89
C GLY A 184 -5.94 17.52 4.56
N VAL A 185 -4.78 17.45 3.89
CA VAL A 185 -4.57 16.73 2.63
C VAL A 185 -3.68 15.50 2.83
N GLY A 186 -2.55 15.68 3.51
CA GLY A 186 -1.53 14.67 3.70
C GLY A 186 -0.24 14.99 2.92
N ILE A 187 0.49 13.97 2.53
CA ILE A 187 1.72 14.10 1.75
C ILE A 187 1.35 14.51 0.33
N VAL A 188 1.82 15.68 -0.14
CA VAL A 188 1.61 16.14 -1.52
C VAL A 188 2.80 15.82 -2.41
N LYS A 189 4.00 15.73 -1.82
CA LYS A 189 5.22 15.27 -2.49
C LYS A 189 6.12 14.57 -1.47
N ASP A 190 6.82 13.52 -1.93
CA ASP A 190 7.83 12.81 -1.14
C ASP A 190 8.99 12.42 -2.05
N ILE A 191 10.21 12.61 -1.58
CA ILE A 191 11.43 12.15 -2.25
C ILE A 191 12.24 11.39 -1.22
N THR A 192 12.38 10.09 -1.42
CA THR A 192 13.20 9.22 -0.56
C THR A 192 14.39 8.72 -1.38
N THR A 193 15.60 8.96 -0.88
CA THR A 193 16.85 8.51 -1.49
C THR A 193 17.58 7.57 -0.55
N THR A 194 17.85 6.36 -0.99
CA THR A 194 18.63 5.35 -0.24
C THR A 194 20.00 5.20 -0.89
N GLN A 195 21.03 5.18 -0.06
CA GLN A 195 22.43 5.08 -0.46
C GLN A 195 23.10 3.92 0.28
N ASP A 196 24.13 3.36 -0.35
CA ASP A 196 25.00 2.40 0.31
C ASP A 196 25.99 3.10 1.29
N ALA A 197 26.85 2.31 1.93
CA ALA A 197 27.85 2.81 2.88
C ALA A 197 28.91 3.75 2.24
N LYS A 198 29.07 3.70 0.90
CA LYS A 198 29.99 4.56 0.14
C LYS A 198 29.33 5.84 -0.35
N GLY A 199 28.00 5.95 -0.21
CA GLY A 199 27.22 7.07 -0.71
C GLY A 199 26.70 6.87 -2.14
N ASP A 200 26.90 5.70 -2.73
CA ASP A 200 26.35 5.39 -4.05
C ASP A 200 24.84 5.21 -3.96
N LEU A 201 24.14 5.70 -5.00
CA LEU A 201 22.69 5.58 -5.08
C LEU A 201 22.29 4.09 -5.18
N LEU A 202 21.47 3.63 -4.23
CA LEU A 202 20.76 2.35 -4.33
C LEU A 202 19.40 2.54 -4.99
N GLN A 203 18.64 3.54 -4.50
CA GLN A 203 17.29 3.82 -4.99
C GLN A 203 16.91 5.26 -4.66
N ARG A 204 16.17 5.90 -5.58
CA ARG A 204 15.45 7.15 -5.31
C ARG A 204 14.01 6.99 -5.75
N ILE A 205 13.08 7.24 -4.85
CA ILE A 205 11.64 7.22 -5.11
C ILE A 205 11.13 8.65 -4.95
N SER A 206 10.39 9.13 -5.94
CA SER A 206 9.65 10.39 -5.86
C SER A 206 8.17 10.11 -6.06
N LEU A 207 7.33 10.66 -5.17
CA LEU A 207 5.88 10.64 -5.26
C LEU A 207 5.36 12.05 -5.43
N GLU A 208 4.45 12.28 -6.36
CA GLU A 208 3.75 13.55 -6.56
C GLU A 208 2.24 13.32 -6.63
N LEU A 209 1.48 14.01 -5.79
CA LEU A 209 0.03 13.91 -5.73
C LEU A 209 -0.60 14.33 -7.05
N VAL A 210 -1.51 13.51 -7.60
CA VAL A 210 -2.13 13.72 -8.92
C VAL A 210 -3.47 14.46 -8.82
N GLU A 211 -4.20 14.24 -7.75
CA GLU A 211 -5.51 14.85 -7.46
C GLU A 211 -5.71 14.95 -5.95
N ASN A 212 -6.57 15.88 -5.51
CA ASN A 212 -6.92 15.95 -4.08
C ASN A 212 -7.47 14.62 -3.58
N PRO A 213 -7.25 14.29 -2.29
CA PRO A 213 -7.80 13.07 -1.70
C PRO A 213 -9.29 12.93 -1.96
N LYS A 214 -9.70 11.77 -2.44
CA LYS A 214 -11.12 11.46 -2.65
C LYS A 214 -11.63 10.65 -1.47
N ILE A 215 -12.62 11.20 -0.78
CA ILE A 215 -13.43 10.47 0.18
C ILE A 215 -14.50 9.76 -0.67
N VAL A 216 -14.29 8.48 -0.94
CA VAL A 216 -15.34 7.66 -1.52
C VAL A 216 -16.16 7.15 -0.35
N GLU A 217 -17.32 7.78 -0.10
CA GLU A 217 -18.33 7.13 0.72
C GLU A 217 -18.56 5.76 0.11
N ARG A 218 -18.13 4.72 0.80
CA ARG A 218 -18.49 3.36 0.39
C ARG A 218 -20.01 3.35 0.40
N PRO A 219 -20.72 3.17 -0.75
CA PRO A 219 -22.15 2.98 -0.69
C PRO A 219 -22.36 1.91 0.38
N GLU A 220 -23.26 2.13 1.32
CA GLU A 220 -23.75 1.06 2.18
C GLU A 220 -24.23 -0.04 1.24
N VAL A 221 -23.32 -0.96 0.94
CA VAL A 221 -23.68 -2.19 0.27
C VAL A 221 -24.56 -2.87 1.30
N LYS A 222 -25.89 -2.80 1.12
CA LYS A 222 -26.81 -3.75 1.72
C LYS A 222 -26.37 -5.09 1.19
N SER A 223 -25.40 -5.68 1.89
CA SER A 223 -24.71 -6.89 1.49
C SER A 223 -25.50 -8.05 2.05
N ASP A 224 -26.38 -8.58 1.22
CA ASP A 224 -26.76 -10.00 1.33
C ASP A 224 -25.65 -10.94 0.81
N ALA A 225 -24.48 -10.41 0.44
CA ALA A 225 -23.33 -11.20 0.03
C ALA A 225 -22.37 -11.39 1.21
N THR A 226 -22.10 -12.61 1.55
CA THR A 226 -21.03 -13.01 2.48
C THR A 226 -19.73 -12.27 2.08
N PRO A 227 -19.03 -11.55 2.99
CA PRO A 227 -17.80 -10.83 2.65
C PRO A 227 -16.80 -11.80 2.01
N LYS A 228 -16.27 -11.44 0.83
CA LYS A 228 -15.24 -12.26 0.17
C LYS A 228 -14.06 -12.42 1.12
N GLN A 229 -13.65 -13.67 1.34
CA GLN A 229 -12.51 -13.98 2.22
C GLN A 229 -11.18 -13.72 1.53
N LEU A 230 -11.14 -13.70 0.19
CA LEU A 230 -9.95 -13.42 -0.61
C LEU A 230 -10.23 -12.36 -1.67
N ALA A 231 -9.29 -11.44 -1.84
CA ALA A 231 -9.13 -10.68 -3.07
C ALA A 231 -8.10 -11.40 -3.94
N VAL A 232 -8.43 -11.69 -5.20
CA VAL A 232 -7.59 -12.49 -6.09
C VAL A 232 -7.39 -11.82 -7.45
N SER A 233 -6.25 -12.08 -8.09
CA SER A 233 -5.97 -11.61 -9.46
C SER A 233 -4.95 -12.51 -10.15
N LEU A 234 -4.95 -12.52 -11.50
CA LEU A 234 -3.93 -13.18 -12.30
C LEU A 234 -3.03 -12.16 -12.97
N ALA A 235 -1.75 -12.50 -13.18
CA ALA A 235 -0.77 -11.64 -13.85
C ALA A 235 0.32 -12.47 -14.54
N LYS A 236 1.08 -11.83 -15.45
CA LYS A 236 2.24 -12.42 -16.16
C LYS A 236 3.52 -12.37 -15.34
N ASP A 237 3.53 -11.62 -14.26
CA ASP A 237 4.65 -11.48 -13.34
C ASP A 237 4.12 -11.09 -11.94
N ARG A 238 5.01 -11.09 -10.96
CA ARG A 238 4.64 -10.87 -9.55
C ARG A 238 4.02 -9.49 -9.30
N PHE A 239 4.37 -8.48 -10.09
CA PHE A 239 4.00 -7.07 -9.86
C PHE A 239 3.26 -6.44 -11.05
N GLY A 240 3.06 -7.19 -12.13
CA GLY A 240 2.44 -6.73 -13.35
C GLY A 240 0.94 -6.41 -13.20
N LYS A 241 0.41 -5.77 -14.23
CA LYS A 241 -1.03 -5.48 -14.28
C LYS A 241 -1.84 -6.77 -14.27
N PRO A 242 -2.99 -6.80 -13.56
CA PRO A 242 -3.92 -7.91 -13.65
C PRO A 242 -4.33 -8.17 -15.11
N THR A 243 -4.36 -9.42 -15.49
CA THR A 243 -4.84 -9.88 -16.81
C THR A 243 -5.48 -11.25 -16.68
N THR A 244 -6.43 -11.53 -17.56
CA THR A 244 -7.03 -12.85 -17.70
C THR A 244 -6.70 -13.49 -19.05
N THR A 245 -5.83 -12.83 -19.86
CA THR A 245 -5.41 -13.35 -21.17
C THR A 245 -3.90 -13.49 -21.18
N PHE A 246 -3.43 -14.67 -21.54
CA PHE A 246 -2.03 -15.06 -21.59
C PHE A 246 -1.71 -15.64 -22.96
N SER A 247 -0.45 -15.50 -23.41
CA SER A 247 0.04 -16.15 -24.62
C SER A 247 0.52 -17.56 -24.29
N SER A 248 0.47 -18.47 -25.27
CA SER A 248 1.06 -19.81 -25.17
C SER A 248 2.54 -19.82 -24.78
N ASN A 249 3.24 -18.70 -24.99
CA ASN A 249 4.64 -18.51 -24.62
C ASN A 249 4.85 -17.82 -23.26
N THR A 250 3.79 -17.52 -22.51
CA THR A 250 3.91 -16.91 -21.18
C THR A 250 4.70 -17.84 -20.26
N PRO A 251 5.88 -17.42 -19.71
CA PRO A 251 6.75 -18.33 -18.94
C PRO A 251 6.12 -18.80 -17.64
N GLU A 252 5.38 -17.91 -16.97
CA GLU A 252 4.74 -18.17 -15.68
C GLU A 252 3.44 -17.38 -15.57
N ILE A 253 2.47 -17.95 -14.86
CA ILE A 253 1.20 -17.29 -14.52
C ILE A 253 1.13 -17.20 -13.00
N TYR A 254 0.96 -15.98 -12.50
CA TYR A 254 0.86 -15.67 -11.09
C TYR A 254 -0.60 -15.56 -10.68
N ALA A 255 -1.04 -16.43 -9.79
CA ALA A 255 -2.34 -16.38 -9.13
C ALA A 255 -2.17 -15.72 -7.75
N ARG A 256 -2.37 -14.40 -7.71
CA ARG A 256 -2.15 -13.58 -6.51
C ARG A 256 -3.39 -13.56 -5.66
N TRP A 257 -3.19 -13.59 -4.35
CA TRP A 257 -4.28 -13.54 -3.38
C TRP A 257 -3.95 -12.66 -2.18
N GLN A 258 -4.97 -12.14 -1.56
CA GLN A 258 -4.89 -11.40 -0.31
C GLN A 258 -6.09 -11.76 0.55
N GLY A 259 -5.80 -12.15 1.80
CA GLY A 259 -6.80 -12.42 2.81
C GLY A 259 -7.55 -11.17 3.22
N GLN A 260 -8.86 -11.33 3.39
CA GLN A 260 -9.74 -10.32 3.97
C GLN A 260 -10.49 -11.01 5.11
N ARG A 261 -9.96 -10.88 6.35
CA ARG A 261 -10.49 -11.53 7.55
C ARG A 261 -10.34 -13.06 7.57
N LEU A 262 -9.22 -13.59 7.11
CA LEU A 262 -8.89 -14.99 7.28
C LEU A 262 -8.77 -15.35 8.75
N ARG A 263 -9.11 -16.58 9.11
CA ARG A 263 -8.72 -17.12 10.41
C ARG A 263 -7.19 -17.33 10.41
N GLN A 264 -6.52 -16.96 11.48
CA GLN A 264 -5.10 -17.31 11.64
C GLN A 264 -4.93 -18.83 11.55
N GLY A 265 -3.98 -19.27 10.73
CA GLY A 265 -3.76 -20.69 10.45
C GLY A 265 -4.70 -21.26 9.38
N ALA A 266 -5.52 -20.44 8.71
CA ALA A 266 -6.34 -20.89 7.60
C ALA A 266 -5.49 -21.36 6.42
N SER A 267 -5.89 -22.46 5.77
CA SER A 267 -5.24 -22.92 4.54
C SER A 267 -5.80 -22.17 3.34
N VAL A 268 -4.93 -21.49 2.59
CA VAL A 268 -5.28 -20.89 1.29
C VAL A 268 -4.72 -21.80 0.21
N LYS A 269 -5.56 -22.21 -0.76
CA LYS A 269 -5.20 -23.12 -1.84
C LYS A 269 -5.67 -22.54 -3.17
N ALA A 270 -4.85 -22.67 -4.21
CA ALA A 270 -5.22 -22.42 -5.60
C ALA A 270 -5.18 -23.74 -6.38
N VAL A 271 -6.18 -23.95 -7.24
CA VAL A 271 -6.26 -25.10 -8.14
C VAL A 271 -6.43 -24.57 -9.57
N TRP A 272 -5.51 -24.95 -10.46
CA TRP A 272 -5.58 -24.61 -11.89
C TRP A 272 -6.27 -25.73 -12.65
N ILE A 273 -7.24 -25.35 -13.46
CA ILE A 273 -8.11 -26.27 -14.20
C ILE A 273 -8.17 -25.85 -15.65
N ALA A 274 -7.85 -26.77 -16.55
CA ALA A 274 -8.04 -26.61 -17.98
C ALA A 274 -9.49 -27.02 -18.34
N GLN A 275 -10.18 -26.14 -19.08
CA GLN A 275 -11.56 -26.33 -19.48
C GLN A 275 -11.61 -26.58 -20.99
N ASN A 276 -11.93 -27.78 -21.46
CA ASN A 276 -12.14 -28.08 -22.88
C ASN A 276 -11.01 -27.62 -23.83
N ILE A 277 -9.75 -27.90 -23.47
CA ILE A 277 -8.58 -27.45 -24.26
C ILE A 277 -8.16 -28.48 -25.33
N SER A 278 -8.59 -29.74 -25.21
CA SER A 278 -8.30 -30.84 -26.15
C SER A 278 -9.35 -31.95 -26.00
N GLU A 279 -9.63 -32.64 -27.08
CA GLU A 279 -10.49 -33.85 -27.07
C GLU A 279 -9.85 -35.03 -26.32
N ASP A 280 -8.51 -35.02 -26.19
CA ASP A 280 -7.75 -36.09 -25.51
C ASP A 280 -7.68 -35.91 -23.99
N LEU A 281 -8.10 -34.73 -23.45
CA LEU A 281 -8.12 -34.46 -22.02
C LEU A 281 -9.55 -34.46 -21.47
N PRO A 282 -9.75 -34.98 -20.24
CA PRO A 282 -11.04 -34.89 -19.59
C PRO A 282 -11.48 -33.43 -19.46
N GLN A 283 -12.78 -33.20 -19.55
CA GLN A 283 -13.35 -31.88 -19.18
C GLN A 283 -12.94 -31.52 -17.74
N ASP A 284 -12.59 -30.26 -17.52
CA ASP A 284 -12.15 -29.77 -16.20
C ASP A 284 -10.91 -30.50 -15.64
N TYR A 285 -9.94 -30.74 -16.52
CA TYR A 285 -8.68 -31.38 -16.14
C TYR A 285 -7.90 -30.51 -15.15
N LYS A 286 -7.59 -31.08 -13.97
CA LYS A 286 -6.72 -30.41 -12.98
C LYS A 286 -5.29 -30.39 -13.47
N VAL A 287 -4.78 -29.18 -13.72
CA VAL A 287 -3.40 -28.96 -14.18
C VAL A 287 -2.43 -29.01 -13.01
N ASP A 288 -2.73 -28.29 -11.92
CA ASP A 288 -1.89 -28.21 -10.74
C ASP A 288 -2.67 -27.67 -9.54
N GLU A 289 -2.09 -27.79 -8.34
CA GLU A 289 -2.59 -27.15 -7.12
C GLU A 289 -1.45 -26.78 -6.19
N ALA A 290 -1.61 -25.69 -5.46
CA ALA A 290 -0.68 -25.25 -4.43
C ALA A 290 -1.43 -24.69 -3.23
N SER A 291 -0.85 -24.84 -2.04
CA SER A 291 -1.46 -24.32 -0.81
C SER A 291 -0.41 -23.73 0.13
N VAL A 292 -0.88 -22.79 0.97
CA VAL A 292 -0.09 -22.16 2.02
C VAL A 292 -0.96 -21.92 3.24
N VAL A 293 -0.37 -21.89 4.42
CA VAL A 293 -1.06 -21.53 5.65
C VAL A 293 -0.96 -20.03 5.86
N ALA A 294 -2.10 -19.36 6.04
CA ALA A 294 -2.16 -17.94 6.34
C ALA A 294 -1.79 -17.68 7.80
N GLU A 295 -0.70 -16.97 8.03
CA GLU A 295 -0.21 -16.66 9.39
C GLU A 295 -0.94 -15.48 10.02
N ALA A 296 -1.66 -14.68 9.22
CA ALA A 296 -2.42 -13.53 9.68
C ALA A 296 -3.75 -13.39 8.91
N PRO A 297 -4.77 -12.71 9.49
CA PRO A 297 -6.06 -12.47 8.83
C PRO A 297 -5.98 -11.73 7.49
N THR A 298 -4.90 -10.98 7.27
CA THR A 298 -4.62 -10.19 6.06
C THR A 298 -3.44 -10.73 5.26
N ALA A 299 -3.03 -11.99 5.53
CA ALA A 299 -1.97 -12.65 4.78
C ALA A 299 -2.19 -12.55 3.27
N ARG A 300 -1.12 -12.47 2.52
CA ARG A 300 -1.15 -12.35 1.06
C ARG A 300 -0.01 -13.15 0.45
N GLY A 301 -0.19 -13.52 -0.82
CA GLY A 301 0.82 -14.27 -1.53
C GLY A 301 0.49 -14.42 -3.01
N ALA A 302 1.31 -15.21 -3.68
CA ALA A 302 1.07 -15.63 -5.04
C ALA A 302 1.43 -17.11 -5.18
N PHE A 303 0.58 -17.84 -5.88
CA PHE A 303 0.91 -19.15 -6.41
C PHE A 303 1.36 -18.97 -7.84
N THR A 304 2.42 -19.65 -8.25
CA THR A 304 2.99 -19.54 -9.58
C THR A 304 2.81 -20.86 -10.30
N LEU A 305 2.26 -20.80 -11.50
CA LEU A 305 2.21 -21.94 -12.41
C LEU A 305 3.20 -21.72 -13.56
N ALA A 306 4.26 -22.52 -13.62
CA ALA A 306 5.26 -22.47 -14.67
C ALA A 306 4.71 -23.06 -15.97
N ARG A 307 5.20 -22.55 -17.11
CA ARG A 307 4.85 -23.06 -18.43
C ARG A 307 5.31 -24.52 -18.57
N PRO A 308 4.42 -25.43 -19.03
CA PRO A 308 4.81 -26.79 -19.39
C PRO A 308 5.92 -26.82 -20.48
N GLU A 309 6.70 -27.88 -20.55
CA GLU A 309 7.78 -28.02 -21.56
C GLU A 309 7.25 -27.88 -22.98
N ASP A 310 6.08 -28.47 -23.28
CA ASP A 310 5.41 -28.38 -24.58
C ASP A 310 4.64 -27.06 -24.81
N GLY A 311 4.74 -26.09 -23.88
CA GLY A 311 4.02 -24.83 -23.91
C GLY A 311 2.61 -24.94 -23.34
N TRP A 312 1.94 -23.78 -23.26
CA TRP A 312 0.53 -23.73 -22.88
C TRP A 312 -0.35 -24.13 -24.06
N MET A 313 -1.25 -25.05 -23.86
CA MET A 313 -2.29 -25.33 -24.84
C MET A 313 -3.26 -24.15 -24.92
N PRO A 314 -3.52 -23.57 -26.11
CA PRO A 314 -4.55 -22.53 -26.24
C PRO A 314 -5.92 -23.05 -25.84
N GLY A 315 -6.66 -22.21 -25.12
CA GLY A 315 -8.00 -22.60 -24.63
C GLY A 315 -8.42 -21.84 -23.39
N ASP A 316 -9.50 -22.30 -22.81
CA ASP A 316 -10.09 -21.71 -21.61
C ASP A 316 -9.63 -22.47 -20.35
N TYR A 317 -9.25 -21.71 -19.34
CA TYR A 317 -8.82 -22.22 -18.06
C TYR A 317 -9.52 -21.46 -16.95
N ARG A 318 -9.46 -22.00 -15.72
CA ARG A 318 -9.84 -21.28 -14.50
C ARG A 318 -8.89 -21.58 -13.36
N VAL A 319 -8.81 -20.65 -12.43
CA VAL A 319 -8.12 -20.84 -11.15
C VAL A 319 -9.16 -20.72 -10.06
N GLU A 320 -9.29 -21.76 -9.27
CA GLU A 320 -10.18 -21.83 -8.11
C GLU A 320 -9.39 -21.60 -6.85
N PHE A 321 -9.87 -20.69 -6.00
CA PHE A 321 -9.26 -20.39 -4.70
C PHE A 321 -10.14 -20.92 -3.58
N TYR A 322 -9.50 -21.61 -2.65
CA TYR A 322 -10.13 -22.21 -1.48
C TYR A 322 -9.54 -21.66 -0.20
N VAL A 323 -10.39 -21.49 0.81
CA VAL A 323 -10.00 -21.25 2.20
C VAL A 323 -10.54 -22.38 3.05
N ASP A 324 -9.68 -23.09 3.80
CA ASP A 324 -10.02 -24.26 4.60
C ASP A 324 -10.88 -25.29 3.80
N ASN A 325 -10.50 -25.54 2.54
CA ASN A 325 -11.19 -26.40 1.56
C ASN A 325 -12.58 -25.91 1.10
N VAL A 326 -12.99 -24.70 1.45
CA VAL A 326 -14.22 -24.07 0.92
C VAL A 326 -13.86 -23.21 -0.28
N LEU A 327 -14.50 -23.42 -1.43
CA LEU A 327 -14.33 -22.57 -2.62
C LEU A 327 -14.83 -21.16 -2.31
N VAL A 328 -13.95 -20.16 -2.44
CA VAL A 328 -14.27 -18.76 -2.13
C VAL A 328 -14.20 -17.84 -3.33
N GLU A 329 -13.44 -18.19 -4.37
CA GLU A 329 -13.35 -17.39 -5.59
C GLU A 329 -12.92 -18.26 -6.79
N THR A 330 -13.34 -17.86 -8.00
CA THR A 330 -12.94 -18.48 -9.26
C THR A 330 -12.59 -17.41 -10.28
N LEU A 331 -11.37 -17.47 -10.82
CA LEU A 331 -10.93 -16.60 -11.91
C LEU A 331 -10.86 -17.38 -13.21
N LYS A 332 -11.55 -16.92 -14.24
CA LYS A 332 -11.44 -17.45 -15.60
C LYS A 332 -10.26 -16.81 -16.30
N MET A 333 -9.52 -17.58 -17.08
CA MET A 333 -8.43 -17.08 -17.92
C MET A 333 -8.43 -17.78 -19.28
N LYS A 334 -7.82 -17.13 -20.25
CA LYS A 334 -7.67 -17.63 -21.61
C LYS A 334 -6.23 -17.66 -22.03
N ILE A 335 -5.79 -18.78 -22.59
CA ILE A 335 -4.51 -18.91 -23.28
C ILE A 335 -4.77 -18.71 -24.77
N VAL A 336 -4.05 -17.78 -25.37
CA VAL A 336 -4.07 -17.51 -26.82
C VAL A 336 -2.72 -17.85 -27.44
N GLN A 337 -2.73 -18.08 -28.76
CA GLN A 337 -1.48 -18.35 -29.50
C GLN A 337 -0.50 -17.19 -29.44
#